data_7fef7109d54e75cd5d03b37faee6fbd4
#
_entry.id   7fef7109d54e75cd5d03b37faee6fbd4
#
_cell.length_a   1.000
_cell.length_b   1.000
_cell.length_c   1.000
_cell.angle_alpha   90.00
_cell.angle_beta   90.00
_cell.angle_gamma   90.00
#
_symmetry.space_group_name_H-M   'P 1'
#
loop_
_entity.id
_entity.type
_entity.pdbx_description
1 polymer ?
#
loop_
_entity_poly.entity_id
_entity_poly.type
_entity_poly.pdbx_seq_one_letter_code
_entity_poly.pdbx_strand_id
1 'polypeptide(L)'
;MKKVFTVIAVLIAMSISLQAADVTVTDDGSGVGTTTWTSDNVYILDGLVFVNDGQVLTIEAGTVVKGKPGQEENASALIVAKGGKLIAEGTVSAPIIFTAEADDLAG
;
A
#
# COMPACT_ATOMS: atom_id res chain seq x y z
N MET A 1 -18.10 13.35 -37.18
CA MET A 1 -18.55 11.97 -37.02
C MET A 1 -17.48 11.03 -36.51
N LYS A 2 -16.31 11.04 -37.12
CA LYS A 2 -15.25 10.16 -36.73
C LYS A 2 -14.76 10.42 -35.30
N LYS A 3 -14.89 11.63 -34.83
CA LYS A 3 -14.44 12.03 -33.52
C LYS A 3 -15.22 11.38 -32.38
N VAL A 4 -16.45 11.01 -32.63
CA VAL A 4 -17.32 10.40 -31.63
C VAL A 4 -16.81 9.04 -31.25
N PHE A 5 -16.30 8.27 -32.18
CA PHE A 5 -15.80 6.93 -31.90
C PHE A 5 -14.55 6.95 -30.99
N THR A 6 -13.71 7.94 -31.18
CA THR A 6 -12.51 8.08 -30.39
C THR A 6 -12.85 8.34 -28.91
N VAL A 7 -13.85 9.17 -28.65
CA VAL A 7 -14.27 9.48 -27.29
C VAL A 7 -14.81 8.23 -26.59
N ILE A 8 -15.60 7.44 -27.28
CA ILE A 8 -16.16 6.22 -26.70
C ILE A 8 -15.06 5.23 -26.35
N ALA A 9 -14.06 5.09 -27.20
CA ALA A 9 -12.95 4.18 -26.93
C ALA A 9 -12.18 4.58 -25.66
N VAL A 10 -11.99 5.87 -25.43
CA VAL A 10 -11.31 6.36 -24.24
C VAL A 10 -12.09 6.02 -22.98
N LEU A 11 -13.39 6.17 -23.00
CA LEU A 11 -14.23 5.86 -21.84
C LEU A 11 -14.17 4.38 -21.48
N ILE A 12 -14.16 3.50 -22.47
CA ILE A 12 -14.05 2.07 -22.24
C ILE A 12 -12.71 1.72 -21.59
N ALA A 13 -11.64 2.33 -22.08
CA ALA A 13 -10.31 2.09 -21.54
C ALA A 13 -10.23 2.52 -20.08
N MET A 14 -10.85 3.62 -19.69
CA MET A 14 -10.83 4.08 -18.32
C MET A 14 -11.55 3.14 -17.35
N SER A 15 -12.61 2.48 -17.81
CA SER A 15 -13.36 1.58 -16.92
C SER A 15 -12.61 0.30 -16.58
N ILE A 16 -11.52 0.00 -17.28
CA ILE A 16 -10.74 -1.21 -17.02
C ILE A 16 -9.66 -0.99 -15.95
N SER A 17 -9.34 0.25 -15.62
CA SER A 17 -8.20 0.58 -14.76
C SER A 17 -8.58 0.72 -13.28
N LEU A 18 -9.53 -0.10 -12.80
CA LEU A 18 -10.00 -0.03 -11.41
C LEU A 18 -9.34 -1.02 -10.46
N GLN A 19 -8.40 -1.83 -10.93
CA GLN A 19 -7.74 -2.80 -10.09
C GLN A 19 -6.64 -2.13 -9.26
N ALA A 20 -6.47 -2.62 -8.01
CA ALA A 20 -5.40 -2.13 -7.15
C ALA A 20 -4.04 -2.43 -7.78
N ALA A 21 -3.15 -1.46 -7.75
CA ALA A 21 -1.79 -1.63 -8.22
C ALA A 21 -0.90 -2.12 -7.09
N ASP A 22 0.05 -3.00 -7.41
CA ASP A 22 1.03 -3.45 -6.44
C ASP A 22 2.17 -2.43 -6.38
N VAL A 23 2.49 -1.97 -5.17
CA VAL A 23 3.59 -1.04 -4.92
C VAL A 23 4.56 -1.71 -3.97
N THR A 24 5.76 -2.00 -4.44
CA THR A 24 6.80 -2.58 -3.58
C THR A 24 7.49 -1.47 -2.81
N VAL A 25 7.55 -1.63 -1.50
CA VAL A 25 8.14 -0.65 -0.59
C VAL A 25 9.44 -1.20 -0.04
N THR A 26 10.54 -0.50 -0.29
CA THR A 26 11.85 -0.80 0.26
C THR A 26 12.34 0.40 1.05
N ASP A 27 13.19 0.16 2.04
CA ASP A 27 13.71 1.22 2.89
C ASP A 27 15.13 0.86 3.30
N ASP A 28 16.04 1.82 3.23
CA ASP A 28 17.43 1.64 3.61
C ASP A 28 17.71 2.04 5.06
N GLY A 29 16.67 2.31 5.84
CA GLY A 29 16.78 2.75 7.23
C GLY A 29 16.49 4.22 7.42
N SER A 30 16.38 5.00 6.35
CA SER A 30 16.08 6.43 6.46
C SER A 30 14.58 6.71 6.64
N GLY A 31 13.76 5.70 6.47
CA GLY A 31 12.32 5.81 6.67
C GLY A 31 11.54 6.15 5.41
N VAL A 32 10.22 5.97 5.50
CA VAL A 32 9.32 6.22 4.37
C VAL A 32 9.04 7.70 4.14
N GLY A 33 9.44 8.56 5.08
CA GLY A 33 9.05 9.97 5.03
C GLY A 33 7.62 10.17 5.50
N THR A 34 7.12 11.38 5.31
CA THR A 34 5.73 11.68 5.61
C THR A 34 4.93 11.49 4.34
N THR A 35 4.03 10.51 4.35
CA THR A 35 3.30 10.11 3.15
C THR A 35 1.98 9.43 3.53
N THR A 36 1.16 9.16 2.52
CA THR A 36 -0.12 8.47 2.69
C THR A 36 -0.17 7.27 1.76
N TRP A 37 -0.54 6.12 2.32
CA TRP A 37 -0.80 4.91 1.54
C TRP A 37 -2.30 4.81 1.32
N THR A 38 -2.68 4.57 0.07
CA THR A 38 -4.07 4.69 -0.35
C THR A 38 -4.70 3.33 -0.63
N SER A 39 -6.02 3.26 -0.53
CA SER A 39 -6.75 2.00 -0.67
C SER A 39 -6.80 1.48 -2.10
N ASP A 40 -6.42 2.29 -3.09
CA ASP A 40 -6.36 1.84 -4.48
C ASP A 40 -5.04 1.18 -4.84
N ASN A 41 -4.15 0.97 -3.87
CA ASN A 41 -2.90 0.24 -4.04
C ASN A 41 -2.79 -0.90 -3.02
N VAL A 42 -1.98 -1.91 -3.37
CA VAL A 42 -1.53 -2.93 -2.42
C VAL A 42 -0.05 -2.70 -2.18
N TYR A 43 0.33 -2.45 -0.94
CA TYR A 43 1.71 -2.15 -0.60
C TYR A 43 2.41 -3.42 -0.14
N ILE A 44 3.52 -3.75 -0.78
CA ILE A 44 4.27 -4.97 -0.50
C ILE A 44 5.59 -4.58 0.13
N LEU A 45 5.74 -4.90 1.42
CA LEU A 45 6.96 -4.60 2.16
C LEU A 45 8.04 -5.60 1.78
N ASP A 46 9.18 -5.10 1.35
CA ASP A 46 10.35 -5.91 0.99
C ASP A 46 11.46 -5.58 1.98
N GLY A 47 11.50 -6.33 3.08
CA GLY A 47 12.41 -6.08 4.17
C GLY A 47 11.82 -5.17 5.24
N LEU A 48 12.67 -4.59 6.06
CA LEU A 48 12.25 -3.70 7.13
C LEU A 48 11.98 -2.31 6.58
N VAL A 49 10.82 -1.76 6.94
CA VAL A 49 10.37 -0.44 6.51
C VAL A 49 10.08 0.38 7.75
N PHE A 50 10.68 1.55 7.83
CA PHE A 50 10.65 2.37 9.05
C PHE A 50 9.83 3.63 8.87
N VAL A 51 9.12 4.02 9.94
CA VAL A 51 8.59 5.36 10.12
C VAL A 51 9.43 6.00 11.22
N ASN A 52 10.38 6.84 10.83
CA ASN A 52 11.38 7.38 11.75
C ASN A 52 10.93 8.68 12.41
N ASP A 53 11.75 9.19 13.30
CA ASP A 53 11.47 10.40 14.03
C ASP A 53 11.10 11.55 13.08
N GLY A 54 10.01 12.23 13.39
CA GLY A 54 9.51 13.33 12.58
C GLY A 54 8.71 12.94 11.35
N GLN A 55 8.61 11.64 11.07
CA GLN A 55 7.86 11.15 9.91
C GLN A 55 6.47 10.70 10.32
N VAL A 56 5.51 10.90 9.44
CA VAL A 56 4.12 10.47 9.66
C VAL A 56 3.67 9.65 8.46
N LEU A 57 3.33 8.39 8.69
CA LEU A 57 2.72 7.54 7.68
C LEU A 57 1.23 7.43 7.97
N THR A 58 0.42 7.82 7.00
CA THR A 58 -1.03 7.67 7.07
C THR A 58 -1.46 6.56 6.14
N ILE A 59 -2.26 5.62 6.63
CA ILE A 59 -2.79 4.51 5.83
C ILE A 59 -4.30 4.63 5.79
N GLU A 60 -4.86 4.78 4.58
CA GLU A 60 -6.29 4.95 4.41
C GLU A 60 -7.06 3.67 4.72
N ALA A 61 -8.32 3.83 5.14
CA ALA A 61 -9.23 2.71 5.32
C ALA A 61 -9.32 1.88 4.02
N GLY A 62 -9.30 0.55 4.14
CA GLY A 62 -9.37 -0.35 2.99
C GLY A 62 -8.03 -0.66 2.34
N THR A 63 -6.93 -0.08 2.81
CA THR A 63 -5.60 -0.34 2.27
C THR A 63 -5.13 -1.73 2.69
N VAL A 64 -4.44 -2.42 1.77
CA VAL A 64 -3.84 -3.72 2.04
C VAL A 64 -2.33 -3.59 2.02
N VAL A 65 -1.67 -4.08 3.06
CA VAL A 65 -0.23 -4.09 3.21
C VAL A 65 0.22 -5.54 3.41
N LYS A 66 1.09 -6.02 2.53
CA LYS A 66 1.59 -7.39 2.56
C LYS A 66 3.09 -7.39 2.80
N GLY A 67 3.58 -8.35 3.56
CA GLY A 67 5.02 -8.53 3.77
C GLY A 67 5.57 -9.66 2.92
N LYS A 68 6.67 -9.44 2.22
CA LYS A 68 7.35 -10.51 1.50
C LYS A 68 7.90 -11.53 2.49
N PRO A 69 7.96 -12.81 2.11
CA PRO A 69 8.52 -13.83 3.00
C PRO A 69 10.01 -13.58 3.27
N GLY A 70 10.44 -13.88 4.48
CA GLY A 70 11.82 -13.74 4.89
C GLY A 70 11.94 -14.05 6.36
N GLN A 71 13.16 -14.33 6.82
CA GLN A 71 13.44 -14.64 8.21
C GLN A 71 14.62 -13.84 8.70
N GLU A 72 14.63 -13.51 9.98
CA GLU A 72 15.70 -12.77 10.64
C GLU A 72 15.95 -11.44 9.91
N GLU A 73 17.14 -11.23 9.39
CA GLU A 73 17.50 -9.98 8.71
C GLU A 73 16.79 -9.77 7.39
N ASN A 74 16.16 -10.84 6.85
CA ASN A 74 15.37 -10.75 5.62
C ASN A 74 13.88 -10.64 5.89
N ALA A 75 13.47 -10.54 7.14
CA ALA A 75 12.07 -10.40 7.51
C ALA A 75 11.51 -9.07 6.99
N SER A 76 10.23 -9.09 6.64
CA SER A 76 9.53 -7.88 6.23
C SER A 76 8.66 -7.39 7.37
N ALA A 77 8.77 -6.12 7.70
CA ALA A 77 8.00 -5.53 8.79
C ALA A 77 7.92 -4.02 8.62
N LEU A 78 6.84 -3.45 9.15
CA LEU A 78 6.70 -2.00 9.27
C LEU A 78 7.01 -1.63 10.72
N ILE A 79 8.01 -0.81 10.92
CA ILE A 79 8.51 -0.46 12.25
C ILE A 79 8.35 1.03 12.47
N VAL A 80 7.60 1.41 13.50
CA VAL A 80 7.45 2.81 13.89
C VAL A 80 8.46 3.08 14.99
N ALA A 81 9.50 3.83 14.65
CA ALA A 81 10.55 4.17 15.59
C ALA A 81 10.09 5.28 16.54
N LYS A 82 10.85 5.48 17.60
CA LYS A 82 10.55 6.56 18.55
C LYS A 82 10.53 7.90 17.82
N GLY A 83 9.44 8.65 18.01
CA GLY A 83 9.25 9.92 17.32
C GLY A 83 8.59 9.82 15.96
N GLY A 84 8.46 8.60 15.42
CA GLY A 84 7.67 8.37 14.22
C GLY A 84 6.20 8.22 14.59
N LYS A 85 5.33 8.41 13.60
CA LYS A 85 3.89 8.31 13.82
C LYS A 85 3.22 7.53 12.72
N LEU A 86 2.34 6.61 13.11
CA LEU A 86 1.51 5.86 12.19
C LEU A 86 0.05 6.18 12.46
N ILE A 87 -0.66 6.60 11.42
CA ILE A 87 -2.11 6.83 11.47
C ILE A 87 -2.76 5.80 10.57
N ALA A 88 -3.47 4.84 11.16
CA ALA A 88 -4.06 3.73 10.42
C ALA A 88 -5.44 3.46 11.02
N GLU A 89 -6.46 4.08 10.45
CA GLU A 89 -7.81 3.99 10.96
C GLU A 89 -8.72 3.35 9.93
N GLY A 90 -8.87 2.03 10.03
CA GLY A 90 -9.82 1.29 9.21
C GLY A 90 -11.23 1.41 9.73
N THR A 91 -12.19 0.99 8.93
CA THR A 91 -13.60 0.93 9.30
C THR A 91 -14.10 -0.51 9.20
N VAL A 92 -15.30 -0.77 9.73
CA VAL A 92 -15.90 -2.11 9.67
C VAL A 92 -16.09 -2.56 8.21
N SER A 93 -16.48 -1.63 7.33
CA SER A 93 -16.70 -1.93 5.92
C SER A 93 -15.44 -1.84 5.06
N ALA A 94 -14.40 -1.19 5.57
CA ALA A 94 -13.12 -1.00 4.84
C ALA A 94 -11.96 -1.11 5.82
N PRO A 95 -11.68 -2.30 6.36
CA PRO A 95 -10.57 -2.46 7.30
C PRO A 95 -9.22 -2.35 6.60
N ILE A 96 -8.22 -1.90 7.33
CA ILE A 96 -6.84 -1.97 6.87
C ILE A 96 -6.34 -3.37 7.17
N ILE A 97 -5.71 -4.01 6.18
CA ILE A 97 -5.28 -5.40 6.29
C ILE A 97 -3.77 -5.47 6.19
N PHE A 98 -3.13 -6.06 7.20
CA PHE A 98 -1.71 -6.38 7.18
C PHE A 98 -1.57 -7.89 7.15
N THR A 99 -0.90 -8.43 6.12
CA THR A 99 -0.80 -9.88 5.94
C THR A 99 0.49 -10.25 5.22
N ALA A 100 0.72 -11.54 5.03
CA ALA A 100 1.85 -12.04 4.25
C ALA A 100 1.54 -11.98 2.76
N GLU A 101 2.55 -11.79 1.93
CA GLU A 101 2.38 -11.73 0.49
C GLU A 101 1.74 -13.00 -0.06
N ALA A 102 2.06 -14.15 0.54
CA ALA A 102 1.51 -15.43 0.09
C ALA A 102 0.04 -15.63 0.45
N ASP A 103 -0.54 -14.75 1.27
CA ASP A 103 -1.94 -14.85 1.68
C ASP A 103 -2.81 -14.28 0.57
N ASP A 104 -3.78 -15.07 0.11
CA ASP A 104 -4.71 -14.64 -0.92
C ASP A 104 -5.97 -13.98 -0.35
N LEU A 105 -6.02 -13.82 0.97
CA LEU A 105 -7.15 -13.21 1.69
C LEU A 105 -8.47 -13.97 1.51
N ALA A 106 -8.39 -15.20 1.05
CA ALA A 106 -9.60 -16.00 0.79
C ALA A 106 -9.99 -16.87 1.96
N GLY A 107 -9.22 -16.90 3.02
CA GLY A 107 -9.63 -17.65 4.13
C GLY A 107 -8.74 -18.37 4.91
#